data_39ecc8628b45c6ef57b6229e93597d74
#
_entry.id   39ecc8628b45c6ef57b6229e93597d74
#
_cell.length_a   1.000
_cell.length_b   1.000
_cell.length_c   1.000
_cell.angle_alpha   90.00
_cell.angle_beta   90.00
_cell.angle_gamma   90.00
#
_symmetry.space_group_name_H-M   'P 1'
#
loop_
_entity.id
_entity.type
_entity.pdbx_description
1 polymer ?
#
loop_
_entity_poly.entity_id
_entity_poly.type
_entity_poly.pdbx_seq_one_letter_code
_entity_poly.pdbx_strand_id
1 'polypeptide(L)'
;MTSARKNSEISINTEVYGALELIKNKILSNFSALMDDEQIKEVAKKGYFNGEPMPYSFGFAPFGEINQNIASKLHAGQRVNLNMDGKIVGHIDVAKVFKFDESMRAKNIFLANESNSEMSLNLGKYGISGEFELYDESLQISKDALNELIKESGAKKITAVFLTADPFNRAHERLVRMTIDKADLVVVFLIRTREERHIDYEIRKQVLDFFNQNYLPTKKVFVFALKNTTLFSSHANPTLECIAASRLGANKLVIGQNHSGIGMFFDHNEVHTILDIYKNDLNLDVIVLPELVYCNKCKTLVSTKSCPHGQHHQIKYHPDVIKELLFNGIMPPAILVRPEISALILSKLYINRFKDIQKLCDDLFVNSGLLENKTDRDFYEELMKLYQTSSLT
;
A
#
# COMPACT_ATOMS: atom_id res chain seq x y z
N MET A 1 37.04 -30.66 13.85
CA MET A 1 35.94 -29.71 14.13
C MET A 1 36.11 -28.51 13.22
N THR A 2 35.45 -28.48 12.09
CA THR A 2 35.44 -27.35 11.18
C THR A 2 34.58 -26.26 11.82
N SER A 3 35.21 -25.19 12.29
CA SER A 3 34.53 -23.96 12.69
C SER A 3 33.63 -23.53 11.54
N ALA A 4 32.31 -23.64 11.73
CA ALA A 4 31.35 -23.06 10.79
C ALA A 4 31.68 -21.56 10.69
N ARG A 5 32.16 -21.10 9.54
CA ARG A 5 32.40 -19.68 9.27
C ARG A 5 31.08 -18.99 9.47
N LYS A 6 30.93 -18.18 10.52
CA LYS A 6 29.76 -17.35 10.74
C LYS A 6 29.66 -16.43 9.54
N ASN A 7 28.60 -16.55 8.75
CA ASN A 7 28.38 -15.67 7.61
C ASN A 7 28.35 -14.23 8.09
N SER A 8 28.92 -13.32 7.30
CA SER A 8 28.80 -11.89 7.56
C SER A 8 27.33 -11.47 7.51
N GLU A 9 26.95 -10.46 8.27
CA GLU A 9 25.57 -10.01 8.39
C GLU A 9 25.47 -8.54 8.01
N ILE A 10 24.57 -8.20 7.10
CA ILE A 10 24.23 -6.82 6.74
C ILE A 10 22.89 -6.47 7.37
N SER A 11 22.87 -5.40 8.16
CA SER A 11 21.64 -4.89 8.75
C SER A 11 20.85 -4.08 7.73
N ILE A 12 19.55 -4.38 7.62
CA ILE A 12 18.59 -3.68 6.76
C ILE A 12 17.39 -3.21 7.57
N ASN A 13 16.70 -2.20 7.09
CA ASN A 13 15.44 -1.74 7.67
C ASN A 13 14.23 -2.31 6.90
N THR A 14 13.02 -2.04 7.39
CA THR A 14 11.77 -2.51 6.80
C THR A 14 11.57 -2.02 5.36
N GLU A 15 12.00 -0.80 5.01
CA GLU A 15 11.85 -0.27 3.64
C GLU A 15 12.76 -0.99 2.65
N VAL A 16 14.01 -1.24 3.03
CA VAL A 16 14.93 -2.05 2.22
C VAL A 16 14.38 -3.46 2.06
N TYR A 17 13.90 -4.07 3.15
CA TYR A 17 13.26 -5.38 3.11
C TYR A 17 12.07 -5.40 2.16
N GLY A 18 11.17 -4.43 2.26
CA GLY A 18 9.99 -4.32 1.38
C GLY A 18 10.36 -4.14 -0.10
N ALA A 19 11.40 -3.35 -0.41
CA ALA A 19 11.89 -3.23 -1.77
C ALA A 19 12.46 -4.57 -2.31
N LEU A 20 13.24 -5.28 -1.50
CA LEU A 20 13.75 -6.61 -1.83
C LEU A 20 12.60 -7.61 -2.03
N GLU A 21 11.57 -7.56 -1.19
CA GLU A 21 10.38 -8.40 -1.29
C GLU A 21 9.64 -8.19 -2.64
N LEU A 22 9.47 -6.94 -3.07
CA LEU A 22 8.87 -6.62 -4.37
C LEU A 22 9.72 -7.10 -5.56
N ILE A 23 11.06 -6.96 -5.46
CA ILE A 23 12.00 -7.44 -6.47
C ILE A 23 11.95 -8.97 -6.56
N LYS A 24 12.07 -9.67 -5.43
CA LYS A 24 12.06 -11.15 -5.36
C LYS A 24 10.80 -11.73 -5.98
N ASN A 25 9.64 -11.14 -5.66
CA ASN A 25 8.33 -11.59 -6.14
C ASN A 25 8.00 -11.08 -7.56
N LYS A 26 8.93 -10.42 -8.24
CA LYS A 26 8.77 -9.93 -9.62
C LYS A 26 7.56 -8.99 -9.77
N ILE A 27 7.30 -8.15 -8.78
CA ILE A 27 6.20 -7.17 -8.81
C ILE A 27 6.61 -5.90 -9.58
N LEU A 28 7.90 -5.56 -9.57
CA LEU A 28 8.42 -4.37 -10.24
C LEU A 28 9.08 -4.65 -11.59
N SER A 29 9.52 -5.88 -11.85
CA SER A 29 10.16 -6.32 -13.10
C SER A 29 10.22 -7.85 -13.14
N ASN A 30 10.46 -8.45 -14.30
CA ASN A 30 10.82 -9.89 -14.41
C ASN A 30 12.21 -10.19 -13.84
N PHE A 31 13.05 -9.18 -13.71
CA PHE A 31 14.35 -9.30 -13.08
C PHE A 31 14.21 -9.34 -11.55
N SER A 32 14.79 -10.33 -10.90
CA SER A 32 14.61 -10.61 -9.47
C SER A 32 15.92 -10.73 -8.69
N ALA A 33 17.01 -10.14 -9.22
CA ALA A 33 18.31 -10.09 -8.56
C ALA A 33 18.75 -8.64 -8.29
N LEU A 34 19.83 -8.48 -7.52
CA LEU A 34 20.48 -7.19 -7.30
C LEU A 34 21.43 -6.89 -8.48
N MET A 35 21.29 -5.70 -9.04
CA MET A 35 22.02 -5.27 -10.23
C MET A 35 23.46 -4.90 -9.95
N ASP A 36 24.33 -5.14 -10.92
CA ASP A 36 25.69 -4.60 -10.90
C ASP A 36 25.76 -3.17 -11.46
N ASP A 37 26.97 -2.60 -11.44
CA ASP A 37 27.21 -1.21 -11.86
C ASP A 37 26.90 -0.94 -13.34
N GLU A 38 27.06 -1.91 -14.23
CA GLU A 38 26.75 -1.78 -15.65
C GLU A 38 25.24 -1.79 -15.88
N GLN A 39 24.55 -2.74 -15.27
CA GLN A 39 23.09 -2.86 -15.32
C GLN A 39 22.39 -1.63 -14.73
N ILE A 40 22.86 -1.11 -13.59
CA ILE A 40 22.34 0.10 -12.97
C ILE A 40 22.46 1.30 -13.91
N LYS A 41 23.64 1.48 -14.55
CA LYS A 41 23.86 2.57 -15.51
C LYS A 41 23.00 2.43 -16.75
N GLU A 42 22.79 1.22 -17.22
CA GLU A 42 21.89 0.95 -18.35
C GLU A 42 20.46 1.36 -18.04
N VAL A 43 19.92 0.92 -16.89
CA VAL A 43 18.56 1.29 -16.44
C VAL A 43 18.43 2.80 -16.24
N ALA A 44 19.39 3.44 -15.55
CA ALA A 44 19.38 4.87 -15.32
C ALA A 44 19.32 5.69 -16.62
N LYS A 45 20.00 5.21 -17.67
CA LYS A 45 20.05 5.87 -18.98
C LYS A 45 18.81 5.62 -19.82
N LYS A 46 18.34 4.37 -19.89
CA LYS A 46 17.29 3.95 -20.82
C LYS A 46 15.89 3.98 -20.21
N GLY A 47 15.73 3.77 -18.88
CA GLY A 47 14.43 3.53 -18.24
C GLY A 47 13.84 2.16 -18.60
N TYR A 48 14.64 1.28 -19.21
CA TYR A 48 14.27 -0.07 -19.65
C TYR A 48 15.39 -1.05 -19.31
N PHE A 49 15.02 -2.28 -19.05
CA PHE A 49 15.96 -3.39 -18.90
C PHE A 49 15.37 -4.67 -19.50
N ASN A 50 16.15 -5.36 -20.33
CA ASN A 50 15.72 -6.57 -21.05
C ASN A 50 14.38 -6.38 -21.82
N GLY A 51 14.16 -5.19 -22.39
CA GLY A 51 12.94 -4.88 -23.16
C GLY A 51 11.70 -4.53 -22.32
N GLU A 52 11.82 -4.48 -20.99
CA GLU A 52 10.72 -4.10 -20.09
C GLU A 52 10.93 -2.71 -19.49
N PRO A 53 9.84 -1.94 -19.24
CA PRO A 53 9.89 -0.70 -18.49
C PRO A 53 10.49 -0.92 -17.10
N MET A 54 11.56 -0.19 -16.81
CA MET A 54 12.24 -0.27 -15.53
C MET A 54 12.74 1.13 -15.13
N PRO A 55 11.86 1.96 -14.54
CA PRO A 55 12.18 3.35 -14.22
C PRO A 55 13.19 3.48 -13.08
N TYR A 56 13.37 2.43 -12.29
CA TYR A 56 14.27 2.38 -11.14
C TYR A 56 15.18 1.17 -11.22
N SER A 57 16.48 1.37 -10.99
CA SER A 57 17.45 0.28 -10.87
C SER A 57 17.37 -0.41 -9.50
N PHE A 58 17.78 -1.69 -9.44
CA PHE A 58 17.84 -2.50 -8.22
C PHE A 58 19.27 -2.54 -7.67
N GLY A 59 19.89 -1.38 -7.52
CA GLY A 59 21.26 -1.22 -7.03
C GLY A 59 21.33 -1.18 -5.50
N PHE A 60 21.79 -2.24 -4.87
CA PHE A 60 21.86 -2.35 -3.41
C PHE A 60 23.26 -1.96 -2.89
N ALA A 61 23.32 -0.85 -2.15
CA ALA A 61 24.50 -0.38 -1.44
C ALA A 61 24.14 -0.15 0.03
N PRO A 62 24.40 -1.13 0.94
CA PRO A 62 23.92 -1.10 2.32
C PRO A 62 24.48 0.10 3.07
N PHE A 63 23.63 0.86 3.74
CA PHE A 63 23.97 2.07 4.48
C PHE A 63 24.62 1.75 5.85
N GLY A 64 25.44 2.68 6.33
CA GLY A 64 26.08 2.63 7.63
C GLY A 64 27.50 2.07 7.61
N GLU A 65 28.34 2.57 8.50
CA GLU A 65 29.78 2.26 8.55
C GLU A 65 30.06 0.77 8.72
N ILE A 66 29.32 0.10 9.61
CA ILE A 66 29.45 -1.35 9.86
C ILE A 66 29.12 -2.14 8.59
N ASN A 67 27.98 -1.84 7.97
CA ASN A 67 27.55 -2.48 6.72
C ASN A 67 28.56 -2.27 5.60
N GLN A 68 29.09 -1.04 5.48
CA GLN A 68 30.08 -0.69 4.45
C GLN A 68 31.44 -1.37 4.68
N ASN A 69 31.88 -1.51 5.94
CA ASN A 69 33.09 -2.29 6.27
C ASN A 69 32.92 -3.77 5.92
N ILE A 70 31.72 -4.32 6.07
CA ILE A 70 31.42 -5.70 5.66
C ILE A 70 31.39 -5.77 4.11
N ALA A 71 30.60 -4.91 3.45
CA ALA A 71 30.42 -4.89 2.02
C ALA A 71 31.76 -4.78 1.25
N SER A 72 32.68 -3.91 1.73
CA SER A 72 33.99 -3.70 1.11
C SER A 72 34.93 -4.91 1.16
N LYS A 73 34.66 -5.88 2.04
CA LYS A 73 35.46 -7.11 2.23
C LYS A 73 34.83 -8.35 1.62
N LEU A 74 33.61 -8.24 1.08
CA LEU A 74 32.95 -9.34 0.40
C LEU A 74 33.59 -9.61 -0.96
N HIS A 75 33.56 -10.86 -1.38
CA HIS A 75 34.03 -11.31 -2.69
C HIS A 75 32.97 -12.17 -3.38
N ALA A 76 33.05 -12.27 -4.69
CA ALA A 76 32.19 -13.14 -5.48
C ALA A 76 32.21 -14.59 -4.93
N GLY A 77 31.03 -15.21 -4.90
CA GLY A 77 30.81 -16.55 -4.38
C GLY A 77 30.62 -16.63 -2.86
N GLN A 78 30.69 -15.52 -2.13
CA GLN A 78 30.38 -15.49 -0.70
C GLN A 78 28.89 -15.29 -0.47
N ARG A 79 28.40 -15.83 0.66
CA ARG A 79 27.04 -15.59 1.15
C ARG A 79 27.07 -14.60 2.31
N VAL A 80 26.21 -13.60 2.28
CA VAL A 80 26.00 -12.64 3.35
C VAL A 80 24.55 -12.66 3.82
N ASN A 81 24.33 -12.73 5.12
CA ASN A 81 23.00 -12.75 5.69
C ASN A 81 22.41 -11.33 5.76
N LEU A 82 21.08 -11.24 5.58
CA LEU A 82 20.31 -10.02 5.82
C LEU A 82 19.67 -10.08 7.20
N ASN A 83 20.00 -9.10 8.03
CA ASN A 83 19.51 -9.00 9.40
C ASN A 83 18.56 -7.80 9.53
N MET A 84 17.34 -8.03 10.00
CA MET A 84 16.36 -6.99 10.31
C MET A 84 15.91 -7.17 11.77
N ASP A 85 16.14 -6.16 12.59
CA ASP A 85 15.76 -6.14 14.02
C ASP A 85 16.27 -7.36 14.80
N GLY A 86 17.50 -7.79 14.51
CA GLY A 86 18.16 -8.93 15.19
C GLY A 86 17.76 -10.31 14.66
N LYS A 87 16.94 -10.38 13.62
CA LYS A 87 16.55 -11.64 12.97
C LYS A 87 17.14 -11.74 11.58
N ILE A 88 17.62 -12.92 11.21
CA ILE A 88 18.03 -13.20 9.83
C ILE A 88 16.77 -13.42 8.99
N VAL A 89 16.54 -12.53 8.04
CA VAL A 89 15.34 -12.53 7.17
C VAL A 89 15.61 -13.03 5.76
N GLY A 90 16.88 -13.24 5.42
CA GLY A 90 17.28 -13.71 4.10
C GLY A 90 18.81 -13.73 3.97
N HIS A 91 19.28 -13.90 2.73
CA HIS A 91 20.70 -13.81 2.38
C HIS A 91 20.90 -13.36 0.95
N ILE A 92 22.11 -12.90 0.64
CA ILE A 92 22.57 -12.56 -0.73
C ILE A 92 23.72 -13.48 -1.06
N ASP A 93 23.68 -14.12 -2.22
CA ASP A 93 24.79 -14.80 -2.86
C ASP A 93 25.53 -13.77 -3.73
N VAL A 94 26.67 -13.32 -3.26
CA VAL A 94 27.41 -12.20 -3.83
C VAL A 94 28.00 -12.57 -5.20
N ALA A 95 27.58 -11.91 -6.26
CA ALA A 95 28.16 -12.03 -7.60
C ALA A 95 29.30 -11.02 -7.81
N LYS A 96 29.10 -9.77 -7.41
CA LYS A 96 30.10 -8.69 -7.58
C LYS A 96 29.95 -7.66 -6.46
N VAL A 97 31.08 -7.10 -6.03
CA VAL A 97 31.12 -5.89 -5.18
C VAL A 97 31.76 -4.78 -6.01
N PHE A 98 31.15 -3.60 -5.99
CA PHE A 98 31.57 -2.47 -6.83
C PHE A 98 31.46 -1.13 -6.08
N LYS A 99 32.14 -0.10 -6.58
CA LYS A 99 31.97 1.25 -6.05
C LYS A 99 30.63 1.82 -6.54
N PHE A 100 29.82 2.28 -5.60
CA PHE A 100 28.51 2.88 -5.86
C PHE A 100 28.66 4.40 -5.96
N ASP A 101 28.67 4.95 -7.14
CA ASP A 101 28.85 6.37 -7.40
C ASP A 101 27.54 7.17 -7.44
N GLU A 102 27.62 8.49 -7.52
CA GLU A 102 26.43 9.35 -7.52
C GLU A 102 25.52 9.13 -8.74
N SER A 103 26.07 8.74 -9.89
CA SER A 103 25.28 8.49 -11.09
C SER A 103 24.34 7.29 -10.93
N MET A 104 24.69 6.35 -10.05
CA MET A 104 23.91 5.15 -9.75
C MET A 104 22.82 5.40 -8.71
N ARG A 105 22.88 6.54 -7.99
CA ARG A 105 21.89 6.91 -6.97
C ARG A 105 20.60 7.42 -7.61
N ALA A 106 20.72 8.17 -8.69
CA ALA A 106 19.56 8.63 -9.42
C ALA A 106 18.74 7.42 -9.93
N LYS A 107 17.42 7.48 -9.78
CA LYS A 107 16.52 6.39 -10.20
C LYS A 107 16.85 5.02 -9.56
N ASN A 108 17.26 5.01 -8.30
CA ASN A 108 17.44 3.77 -7.53
C ASN A 108 16.22 3.48 -6.68
N ILE A 109 15.75 2.23 -6.68
CA ILE A 109 14.53 1.83 -5.97
C ILE A 109 14.63 2.01 -4.46
N PHE A 110 15.81 1.79 -3.88
CA PHE A 110 16.05 1.95 -2.44
C PHE A 110 16.07 3.41 -1.98
N LEU A 111 16.10 4.37 -2.93
CA LEU A 111 15.99 5.81 -2.67
C LEU A 111 14.67 6.41 -3.16
N ALA A 112 13.82 5.66 -3.81
CA ALA A 112 12.58 6.16 -4.37
C ALA A 112 11.59 6.68 -3.31
N ASN A 113 11.82 6.36 -2.03
CA ASN A 113 11.02 6.81 -0.90
C ASN A 113 11.48 8.14 -0.28
N GLU A 114 12.64 8.66 -0.68
CA GLU A 114 13.25 9.79 0.01
C GLU A 114 12.91 11.12 -0.64
N SER A 115 12.77 12.17 0.16
CA SER A 115 12.71 13.54 -0.33
C SER A 115 14.08 13.94 -0.90
N ASN A 116 14.10 14.75 -1.95
CA ASN A 116 15.29 15.12 -2.72
C ASN A 116 16.49 15.65 -1.91
N SER A 117 16.30 16.10 -0.68
CA SER A 117 17.35 16.64 0.18
C SER A 117 18.12 15.58 1.01
N GLU A 118 17.55 14.39 1.19
CA GLU A 118 18.15 13.31 2.00
C GLU A 118 18.64 12.11 1.17
N MET A 119 18.40 12.15 -0.15
CA MET A 119 18.71 11.07 -1.08
C MET A 119 20.18 10.59 -1.06
N SER A 120 21.13 11.44 -0.66
CA SER A 120 22.55 11.09 -0.67
C SER A 120 23.01 10.31 0.56
N LEU A 121 22.20 10.25 1.62
CA LEU A 121 22.64 9.77 2.94
C LEU A 121 22.40 8.27 3.17
N ASN A 122 21.43 7.67 2.48
CA ASN A 122 20.97 6.30 2.80
C ASN A 122 21.51 5.18 1.90
N LEU A 123 22.42 5.47 0.96
CA LEU A 123 23.19 4.46 0.25
C LEU A 123 24.70 4.58 0.54
N GLY A 124 25.31 3.43 0.72
CA GLY A 124 26.74 3.32 0.96
C GLY A 124 27.62 3.58 -0.27
N LYS A 125 28.95 3.45 -0.09
CA LYS A 125 29.94 3.60 -1.15
C LYS A 125 30.23 2.31 -1.93
N TYR A 126 29.87 1.15 -1.34
CA TYR A 126 30.06 -0.16 -1.94
C TYR A 126 28.71 -0.80 -2.19
N GLY A 127 28.45 -1.14 -3.46
CA GLY A 127 27.28 -1.88 -3.88
C GLY A 127 27.56 -3.37 -3.97
N ILE A 128 26.51 -4.17 -3.82
CA ILE A 128 26.55 -5.64 -3.87
C ILE A 128 25.53 -6.08 -4.92
N SER A 129 25.98 -6.89 -5.90
CA SER A 129 25.07 -7.54 -6.84
C SER A 129 25.04 -9.04 -6.62
N GLY A 130 23.96 -9.66 -7.04
CA GLY A 130 23.79 -11.11 -6.99
C GLY A 130 22.36 -11.54 -6.76
N GLU A 131 22.14 -12.84 -6.74
CA GLU A 131 20.89 -13.46 -6.37
C GLU A 131 20.69 -13.33 -4.86
N PHE A 132 19.46 -13.30 -4.42
CA PHE A 132 19.13 -13.25 -3.01
C PHE A 132 17.85 -14.03 -2.70
N GLU A 133 17.75 -14.46 -1.45
CA GLU A 133 16.59 -15.16 -0.92
C GLU A 133 16.04 -14.41 0.30
N LEU A 134 14.71 -14.36 0.42
CA LEU A 134 13.99 -13.93 1.63
C LEU A 134 13.21 -15.12 2.17
N TYR A 135 13.13 -15.24 3.49
CA TYR A 135 12.53 -16.40 4.14
C TYR A 135 11.03 -16.26 4.39
N ASP A 136 10.48 -15.04 4.32
CA ASP A 136 9.03 -14.83 4.37
C ASP A 136 8.46 -14.95 2.95
N GLU A 137 7.54 -15.88 2.76
CA GLU A 137 6.86 -16.16 1.50
C GLU A 137 5.44 -15.56 1.44
N SER A 138 5.06 -14.74 2.41
CA SER A 138 3.68 -14.22 2.54
C SER A 138 3.21 -13.46 1.30
N LEU A 139 4.10 -12.67 0.67
CA LEU A 139 3.79 -11.95 -0.56
C LEU A 139 3.66 -12.88 -1.77
N GLN A 140 4.50 -13.91 -1.86
CA GLN A 140 4.39 -14.94 -2.90
C GLN A 140 3.08 -15.71 -2.76
N ILE A 141 2.72 -16.13 -1.55
CA ILE A 141 1.44 -16.80 -1.27
C ILE A 141 0.25 -15.91 -1.70
N SER A 142 0.30 -14.62 -1.38
CA SER A 142 -0.75 -13.67 -1.81
C SER A 142 -0.83 -13.52 -3.32
N LYS A 143 0.30 -13.51 -4.00
CA LYS A 143 0.39 -13.47 -5.48
C LYS A 143 -0.20 -14.75 -6.10
N ASP A 144 0.14 -15.90 -5.55
CA ASP A 144 -0.36 -17.18 -6.04
C ASP A 144 -1.88 -17.31 -5.82
N ALA A 145 -2.38 -16.87 -4.66
CA ALA A 145 -3.82 -16.83 -4.39
C ALA A 145 -4.57 -15.89 -5.35
N LEU A 146 -3.99 -14.73 -5.70
CA LEU A 146 -4.56 -13.85 -6.71
C LEU A 146 -4.59 -14.51 -8.10
N ASN A 147 -3.50 -15.14 -8.51
CA ASN A 147 -3.41 -15.85 -9.79
C ASN A 147 -4.42 -17.00 -9.89
N GLU A 148 -4.59 -17.75 -8.80
CA GLU A 148 -5.59 -18.82 -8.71
C GLU A 148 -7.01 -18.25 -8.83
N LEU A 149 -7.34 -17.17 -8.12
CA LEU A 149 -8.63 -16.50 -8.23
C LEU A 149 -8.91 -15.99 -9.64
N ILE A 150 -7.92 -15.40 -10.32
CA ILE A 150 -8.04 -14.96 -11.72
C ILE A 150 -8.36 -16.14 -12.63
N LYS A 151 -7.66 -17.26 -12.45
CA LYS A 151 -7.85 -18.48 -13.23
C LYS A 151 -9.23 -19.11 -12.97
N GLU A 152 -9.63 -19.25 -11.71
CA GLU A 152 -10.93 -19.84 -11.33
C GLU A 152 -12.11 -18.99 -11.82
N SER A 153 -12.03 -17.67 -11.68
CA SER A 153 -13.11 -16.77 -12.08
C SER A 153 -13.17 -16.53 -13.60
N GLY A 154 -12.10 -16.85 -14.35
CA GLY A 154 -11.97 -16.51 -15.76
C GLY A 154 -11.97 -14.99 -16.02
N ALA A 155 -11.60 -14.20 -15.03
CA ALA A 155 -11.62 -12.73 -15.10
C ALA A 155 -10.72 -12.21 -16.23
N LYS A 156 -11.29 -11.39 -17.11
CA LYS A 156 -10.57 -10.73 -18.22
C LYS A 156 -10.39 -9.23 -18.00
N LYS A 157 -11.35 -8.59 -17.33
CA LYS A 157 -11.30 -7.16 -16.97
C LYS A 157 -10.92 -7.04 -15.51
N ILE A 158 -9.61 -6.93 -15.26
CA ILE A 158 -9.05 -6.84 -13.93
C ILE A 158 -8.63 -5.40 -13.67
N THR A 159 -9.20 -4.79 -12.64
CA THR A 159 -8.94 -3.38 -12.33
C THR A 159 -8.24 -3.25 -10.98
N ALA A 160 -7.09 -2.58 -10.97
CA ALA A 160 -6.32 -2.27 -9.79
C ALA A 160 -6.76 -0.93 -9.16
N VAL A 161 -6.74 -0.86 -7.83
CA VAL A 161 -6.94 0.35 -7.04
C VAL A 161 -5.95 0.34 -5.88
N PHE A 162 -5.12 1.38 -5.75
CA PHE A 162 -4.19 1.53 -4.62
C PHE A 162 -4.81 2.43 -3.55
N LEU A 163 -4.83 1.96 -2.31
CA LEU A 163 -5.45 2.67 -1.18
C LEU A 163 -4.54 2.60 0.06
N THR A 164 -4.31 3.75 0.69
CA THR A 164 -3.80 3.78 2.07
C THR A 164 -4.88 3.36 3.06
N ALA A 165 -6.14 3.69 2.75
CA ALA A 165 -7.32 3.42 3.60
C ALA A 165 -7.14 3.91 5.05
N ASP A 166 -6.58 5.10 5.22
CA ASP A 166 -6.20 5.68 6.52
C ASP A 166 -7.00 6.94 6.87
N PRO A 167 -8.22 6.75 7.38
CA PRO A 167 -9.03 5.54 7.47
C PRO A 167 -9.81 5.23 6.17
N PHE A 168 -10.26 3.99 6.04
CA PHE A 168 -11.23 3.60 5.02
C PHE A 168 -12.57 4.32 5.26
N ASN A 169 -13.10 4.99 4.23
CA ASN A 169 -14.24 5.88 4.34
C ASN A 169 -15.26 5.68 3.22
N ARG A 170 -16.38 6.42 3.24
CA ARG A 170 -17.45 6.29 2.24
C ARG A 170 -17.03 6.60 0.81
N ALA A 171 -16.04 7.48 0.61
CA ALA A 171 -15.51 7.74 -0.73
C ALA A 171 -14.76 6.50 -1.26
N HIS A 172 -13.97 5.83 -0.43
CA HIS A 172 -13.32 4.56 -0.78
C HIS A 172 -14.35 3.45 -1.08
N GLU A 173 -15.42 3.34 -0.27
CA GLU A 173 -16.52 2.41 -0.57
C GLU A 173 -17.11 2.67 -1.95
N ARG A 174 -17.42 3.93 -2.25
CA ARG A 174 -18.00 4.32 -3.55
C ARG A 174 -17.06 4.02 -4.69
N LEU A 175 -15.78 4.34 -4.52
CA LEU A 175 -14.72 4.05 -5.50
C LEU A 175 -14.68 2.55 -5.84
N VAL A 176 -14.58 1.68 -4.83
CA VAL A 176 -14.52 0.23 -5.02
C VAL A 176 -15.79 -0.28 -5.73
N ARG A 177 -17.00 0.16 -5.31
CA ARG A 177 -18.26 -0.27 -5.93
C ARG A 177 -18.37 0.17 -7.39
N MET A 178 -18.02 1.42 -7.70
CA MET A 178 -18.02 1.92 -9.10
C MET A 178 -17.02 1.14 -9.96
N THR A 179 -15.94 0.67 -9.37
CA THR A 179 -14.94 -0.14 -10.07
C THR A 179 -15.47 -1.56 -10.35
N ILE A 180 -16.16 -2.17 -9.40
CA ILE A 180 -16.81 -3.48 -9.56
C ILE A 180 -17.81 -3.48 -10.72
N ASP A 181 -18.58 -2.40 -10.88
CA ASP A 181 -19.58 -2.28 -11.97
C ASP A 181 -18.96 -2.39 -13.38
N LYS A 182 -17.65 -2.19 -13.51
CA LYS A 182 -16.93 -2.16 -14.79
C LYS A 182 -15.83 -3.23 -14.91
N ALA A 183 -15.63 -4.05 -13.89
CA ALA A 183 -14.58 -5.07 -13.81
C ALA A 183 -15.14 -6.47 -13.56
N ASP A 184 -14.42 -7.50 -14.02
CA ASP A 184 -14.70 -8.88 -13.62
C ASP A 184 -14.14 -9.15 -12.23
N LEU A 185 -12.96 -8.56 -11.92
CA LEU A 185 -12.26 -8.63 -10.65
C LEU A 185 -11.62 -7.26 -10.33
N VAL A 186 -11.74 -6.82 -9.09
CA VAL A 186 -11.02 -5.65 -8.57
C VAL A 186 -9.92 -6.11 -7.61
N VAL A 187 -8.70 -5.65 -7.83
CA VAL A 187 -7.57 -5.87 -6.92
C VAL A 187 -7.33 -4.58 -6.15
N VAL A 188 -7.63 -4.60 -4.86
CA VAL A 188 -7.37 -3.48 -3.95
C VAL A 188 -6.00 -3.68 -3.31
N PHE A 189 -5.03 -2.89 -3.71
CA PHE A 189 -3.72 -2.84 -3.08
C PHE A 189 -3.78 -1.97 -1.83
N LEU A 190 -3.66 -2.62 -0.67
CA LEU A 190 -3.51 -1.89 0.58
C LEU A 190 -2.05 -1.54 0.75
N ILE A 191 -1.74 -0.24 0.71
CA ILE A 191 -0.39 0.30 0.82
C ILE A 191 -0.12 0.90 2.20
N ARG A 192 1.16 0.90 2.59
CA ARG A 192 1.62 1.57 3.81
C ARG A 192 1.67 3.07 3.58
N THR A 193 1.25 3.87 4.56
CA THR A 193 1.40 5.33 4.54
C THR A 193 2.75 5.75 5.10
N ARG A 194 3.23 6.93 4.68
CA ARG A 194 4.43 7.60 5.22
C ARG A 194 4.12 8.55 6.38
N GLU A 195 2.84 8.82 6.63
CA GLU A 195 2.44 9.72 7.70
C GLU A 195 2.82 9.13 9.05
N GLU A 196 3.38 9.94 9.94
CA GLU A 196 3.75 9.52 11.30
C GLU A 196 2.52 9.14 12.11
N ARG A 197 1.45 9.93 12.01
CA ARG A 197 0.18 9.69 12.70
C ARG A 197 -0.80 8.97 11.77
N HIS A 198 -0.83 7.65 11.85
CA HIS A 198 -1.68 6.80 11.04
C HIS A 198 -2.35 5.69 11.88
N ILE A 199 -3.44 5.15 11.36
CA ILE A 199 -4.05 3.94 11.90
C ILE A 199 -3.15 2.76 11.52
N ASP A 200 -2.88 1.89 12.48
CA ASP A 200 -2.03 0.72 12.28
C ASP A 200 -2.43 -0.08 11.03
N TYR A 201 -1.43 -0.58 10.30
CA TYR A 201 -1.62 -1.28 9.03
C TYR A 201 -2.54 -2.50 9.17
N GLU A 202 -2.39 -3.26 10.24
CA GLU A 202 -3.18 -4.47 10.47
C GLU A 202 -4.65 -4.12 10.79
N ILE A 203 -4.92 -2.99 11.46
CA ILE A 203 -6.27 -2.49 11.65
C ILE A 203 -6.90 -2.11 10.31
N ARG A 204 -6.17 -1.39 9.46
CA ARG A 204 -6.65 -1.00 8.12
C ARG A 204 -6.93 -2.22 7.23
N LYS A 205 -6.07 -3.25 7.33
CA LYS A 205 -6.29 -4.53 6.64
C LYS A 205 -7.56 -5.22 7.14
N GLN A 206 -7.74 -5.34 8.45
CA GLN A 206 -8.96 -5.93 9.04
C GLN A 206 -10.23 -5.17 8.62
N VAL A 207 -10.16 -3.84 8.52
CA VAL A 207 -11.28 -3.01 8.01
C VAL A 207 -11.62 -3.34 6.57
N LEU A 208 -10.62 -3.45 5.70
CA LEU A 208 -10.85 -3.82 4.29
C LEU A 208 -11.37 -5.24 4.14
N ASP A 209 -10.82 -6.19 4.88
CA ASP A 209 -11.29 -7.58 4.87
C ASP A 209 -12.74 -7.65 5.36
N PHE A 210 -13.06 -6.95 6.45
CA PHE A 210 -14.43 -6.86 6.97
C PHE A 210 -15.40 -6.25 5.95
N PHE A 211 -15.00 -5.14 5.31
CA PHE A 211 -15.81 -4.51 4.27
C PHE A 211 -16.02 -5.44 3.07
N ASN A 212 -14.96 -6.10 2.61
CA ASN A 212 -15.02 -7.04 1.50
C ASN A 212 -15.98 -8.21 1.80
N GLN A 213 -15.88 -8.79 2.98
CA GLN A 213 -16.68 -9.96 3.36
C GLN A 213 -18.16 -9.64 3.57
N ASN A 214 -18.48 -8.48 4.14
CA ASN A 214 -19.84 -8.15 4.58
C ASN A 214 -20.62 -7.28 3.60
N TYR A 215 -19.94 -6.52 2.73
CA TYR A 215 -20.58 -5.48 1.92
C TYR A 215 -20.33 -5.58 0.41
N LEU A 216 -19.52 -6.54 -0.03
CA LEU A 216 -19.21 -6.73 -1.44
C LEU A 216 -19.59 -8.13 -1.91
N PRO A 217 -19.86 -8.30 -3.22
CA PRO A 217 -20.10 -9.62 -3.79
C PRO A 217 -18.88 -10.53 -3.66
N THR A 218 -19.11 -11.77 -3.29
CA THR A 218 -18.07 -12.80 -3.12
C THR A 218 -17.21 -12.95 -4.39
N LYS A 219 -15.91 -13.09 -4.23
CA LYS A 219 -14.91 -13.26 -5.32
C LYS A 219 -14.84 -12.11 -6.34
N LYS A 220 -15.41 -10.93 -6.05
CA LYS A 220 -15.31 -9.75 -6.93
C LYS A 220 -14.19 -8.80 -6.55
N VAL A 221 -13.68 -8.90 -5.32
CA VAL A 221 -12.59 -8.05 -4.82
C VAL A 221 -11.55 -8.92 -4.14
N PHE A 222 -10.28 -8.71 -4.50
CA PHE A 222 -9.12 -9.28 -3.83
C PHE A 222 -8.33 -8.17 -3.15
N VAL A 223 -8.04 -8.31 -1.85
CA VAL A 223 -7.21 -7.36 -1.10
C VAL A 223 -5.76 -7.86 -1.11
N PHE A 224 -4.90 -7.14 -1.83
CA PHE A 224 -3.48 -7.44 -1.92
C PHE A 224 -2.69 -6.55 -0.97
N ALA A 225 -2.09 -7.12 0.06
CA ALA A 225 -1.43 -6.39 1.15
C ALA A 225 0.05 -6.11 0.85
N LEU A 226 0.44 -4.83 0.79
CA LEU A 226 1.81 -4.35 0.60
C LEU A 226 2.31 -3.68 1.89
N LYS A 227 2.59 -4.48 2.93
CA LYS A 227 2.81 -4.00 4.31
C LYS A 227 4.22 -3.49 4.60
N ASN A 228 5.23 -3.94 3.84
CA ASN A 228 6.64 -3.75 4.22
C ASN A 228 7.30 -2.54 3.54
N THR A 229 6.57 -1.78 2.73
CA THR A 229 7.14 -0.66 1.99
C THR A 229 6.20 0.52 1.88
N THR A 230 6.75 1.72 1.89
CA THR A 230 6.08 2.99 1.58
C THR A 230 6.34 3.45 0.13
N LEU A 231 6.97 2.61 -0.70
CA LEU A 231 7.28 2.92 -2.09
C LEU A 231 6.06 3.46 -2.87
N PHE A 232 4.90 2.87 -2.68
CA PHE A 232 3.65 3.28 -3.32
C PHE A 232 2.97 4.51 -2.67
N SER A 233 3.54 5.10 -1.63
CA SER A 233 3.04 6.33 -0.99
C SER A 233 3.95 7.54 -1.25
N SER A 234 4.91 7.45 -2.19
CA SER A 234 5.85 8.52 -2.56
C SER A 234 5.41 9.27 -3.84
N HIS A 235 6.06 10.36 -4.18
CA HIS A 235 5.76 11.13 -5.41
C HIS A 235 6.05 10.38 -6.73
N ALA A 236 6.83 9.30 -6.67
CA ALA A 236 7.17 8.47 -7.82
C ALA A 236 6.12 7.39 -8.16
N ASN A 237 5.01 7.36 -7.41
CA ASN A 237 4.06 6.28 -7.32
C ASN A 237 3.34 5.89 -8.58
N PRO A 238 2.81 6.82 -9.40
CA PRO A 238 1.91 6.39 -10.47
C PRO A 238 2.59 5.40 -11.41
N THR A 239 3.89 5.57 -11.67
CA THR A 239 4.65 4.65 -12.52
C THR A 239 4.84 3.28 -11.87
N LEU A 240 5.20 3.23 -10.58
CA LEU A 240 5.35 1.98 -9.83
C LEU A 240 4.02 1.25 -9.67
N GLU A 241 2.93 1.99 -9.43
CA GLU A 241 1.58 1.42 -9.36
C GLU A 241 1.15 0.79 -10.69
N CYS A 242 1.42 1.47 -11.83
CA CYS A 242 1.15 0.92 -13.15
C CYS A 242 1.91 -0.39 -13.39
N ILE A 243 3.21 -0.42 -13.07
CA ILE A 243 4.03 -1.61 -13.23
C ILE A 243 3.50 -2.73 -12.33
N ALA A 244 3.31 -2.49 -11.05
CA ALA A 244 2.84 -3.49 -10.11
C ALA A 244 1.44 -4.02 -10.47
N ALA A 245 0.52 -3.14 -10.88
CA ALA A 245 -0.81 -3.51 -11.33
C ALA A 245 -0.74 -4.44 -12.55
N SER A 246 0.00 -4.06 -13.59
CA SER A 246 0.19 -4.86 -14.81
C SER A 246 0.84 -6.22 -14.50
N ARG A 247 1.90 -6.23 -13.67
CA ARG A 247 2.61 -7.44 -13.27
C ARG A 247 1.74 -8.44 -12.49
N LEU A 248 0.72 -7.95 -11.81
CA LEU A 248 -0.25 -8.74 -11.06
C LEU A 248 -1.56 -8.98 -11.85
N GLY A 249 -1.50 -8.82 -13.17
CA GLY A 249 -2.56 -9.22 -14.10
C GLY A 249 -3.66 -8.20 -14.32
N ALA A 250 -3.56 -6.99 -13.75
CA ALA A 250 -4.52 -5.93 -14.04
C ALA A 250 -4.30 -5.35 -15.44
N ASN A 251 -5.38 -5.05 -16.14
CA ASN A 251 -5.39 -4.33 -17.41
C ASN A 251 -6.00 -2.93 -17.30
N LYS A 252 -6.43 -2.55 -16.09
CA LYS A 252 -6.89 -1.20 -15.76
C LYS A 252 -6.37 -0.79 -14.39
N LEU A 253 -6.04 0.49 -14.25
CA LEU A 253 -5.70 1.12 -12.98
C LEU A 253 -6.62 2.32 -12.75
N VAL A 254 -7.27 2.38 -11.61
CA VAL A 254 -8.10 3.52 -11.20
C VAL A 254 -7.33 4.35 -10.19
N ILE A 255 -7.19 5.64 -10.48
CA ILE A 255 -6.47 6.62 -9.67
C ILE A 255 -7.39 7.81 -9.38
N GLY A 256 -7.34 8.35 -8.17
CA GLY A 256 -8.04 9.59 -7.82
C GLY A 256 -7.34 10.82 -8.40
N GLN A 257 -8.10 11.85 -8.78
CA GLN A 257 -7.54 13.12 -9.30
C GLN A 257 -6.54 13.78 -8.35
N ASN A 258 -6.72 13.61 -7.04
CA ASN A 258 -5.85 14.16 -5.99
C ASN A 258 -4.79 13.15 -5.53
N HIS A 259 -4.56 12.09 -6.28
CA HIS A 259 -3.51 11.13 -5.97
C HIS A 259 -2.14 11.82 -6.00
N SER A 260 -1.30 11.56 -5.01
CA SER A 260 0.04 12.12 -4.95
C SER A 260 0.82 11.76 -6.22
N GLY A 261 1.51 12.73 -6.82
CA GLY A 261 2.29 12.54 -8.04
C GLY A 261 1.54 12.78 -9.37
N ILE A 262 0.20 12.70 -9.43
CA ILE A 262 -0.53 13.04 -10.66
C ILE A 262 -0.66 14.56 -10.83
N GLY A 263 -0.85 15.32 -9.75
CA GLY A 263 -1.02 16.77 -9.81
C GLY A 263 0.17 17.53 -10.37
N MET A 264 1.36 16.91 -10.45
CA MET A 264 2.56 17.52 -11.06
C MET A 264 2.67 17.33 -12.58
N PHE A 265 1.80 16.51 -13.17
CA PHE A 265 1.87 16.10 -14.58
C PHE A 265 0.64 16.55 -15.41
N PHE A 266 -0.32 17.22 -14.81
CA PHE A 266 -1.41 17.84 -15.56
C PHE A 266 -0.93 19.19 -16.15
N ASP A 267 -0.53 19.19 -17.41
CA ASP A 267 -0.53 20.40 -18.20
C ASP A 267 -1.97 20.74 -18.61
N HIS A 268 -2.32 22.01 -18.62
CA HIS A 268 -3.69 22.55 -18.62
C HIS A 268 -4.60 22.07 -19.76
N ASN A 269 -4.13 21.36 -20.77
CA ASN A 269 -4.92 20.97 -21.95
C ASN A 269 -4.73 19.56 -22.50
N GLU A 270 -3.72 18.79 -22.08
CA GLU A 270 -3.54 17.41 -22.53
C GLU A 270 -3.03 16.51 -21.40
N VAL A 271 -3.67 15.35 -21.25
CA VAL A 271 -3.32 14.35 -20.25
C VAL A 271 -2.11 13.53 -20.75
N HIS A 272 -0.98 14.19 -20.97
CA HIS A 272 0.30 13.49 -21.16
C HIS A 272 1.01 13.37 -19.83
N THR A 273 0.79 12.24 -19.20
CA THR A 273 1.46 11.90 -17.93
C THR A 273 2.64 10.96 -18.22
N ILE A 274 3.57 10.84 -17.27
CA ILE A 274 4.56 9.73 -17.25
C ILE A 274 3.90 8.37 -17.50
N LEU A 275 2.60 8.23 -17.20
CA LEU A 275 1.79 7.05 -17.41
C LEU A 275 1.61 6.70 -18.90
N ASP A 276 1.57 7.71 -19.78
CA ASP A 276 1.41 7.49 -21.22
C ASP A 276 2.67 6.90 -21.86
N ILE A 277 3.84 7.13 -21.27
CA ILE A 277 5.11 6.57 -21.74
C ILE A 277 5.10 5.03 -21.70
N TYR A 278 4.51 4.46 -20.66
CA TYR A 278 4.47 3.01 -20.45
C TYR A 278 3.13 2.35 -20.77
N LYS A 279 2.13 3.12 -21.20
CA LYS A 279 0.77 2.62 -21.44
C LYS A 279 0.74 1.42 -22.41
N ASN A 280 1.44 1.54 -23.53
CA ASN A 280 1.48 0.50 -24.55
C ASN A 280 2.30 -0.72 -24.09
N ASP A 281 3.40 -0.48 -23.41
CA ASP A 281 4.30 -1.55 -22.94
C ASP A 281 3.71 -2.38 -21.83
N LEU A 282 2.88 -1.75 -20.97
CA LEU A 282 2.24 -2.43 -19.85
C LEU A 282 0.84 -2.99 -20.20
N ASN A 283 0.30 -2.67 -21.37
CA ASN A 283 -1.08 -3.00 -21.76
C ASN A 283 -2.10 -2.64 -20.67
N LEU A 284 -1.96 -1.45 -20.10
CA LEU A 284 -2.70 -0.97 -18.93
C LEU A 284 -3.42 0.35 -19.23
N ASP A 285 -4.74 0.37 -19.08
CA ASP A 285 -5.52 1.60 -19.15
C ASP A 285 -5.57 2.28 -17.80
N VAL A 286 -5.23 3.57 -17.74
CA VAL A 286 -5.32 4.38 -16.50
C VAL A 286 -6.58 5.24 -16.53
N ILE A 287 -7.41 5.13 -15.52
CA ILE A 287 -8.66 5.87 -15.35
C ILE A 287 -8.52 6.83 -14.19
N VAL A 288 -8.51 8.13 -14.46
CA VAL A 288 -8.47 9.18 -13.43
C VAL A 288 -9.90 9.55 -13.04
N LEU A 289 -10.24 9.32 -11.77
CA LEU A 289 -11.55 9.67 -11.23
C LEU A 289 -11.53 11.04 -10.54
N PRO A 290 -12.59 11.86 -10.72
CA PRO A 290 -12.72 13.13 -10.01
C PRO A 290 -12.90 12.89 -8.50
N GLU A 291 -12.58 13.93 -7.70
CA GLU A 291 -12.81 13.90 -6.26
C GLU A 291 -14.27 13.59 -5.93
N LEU A 292 -14.47 12.68 -4.98
CA LEU A 292 -15.78 12.33 -4.44
C LEU A 292 -16.04 13.15 -3.16
N VAL A 293 -17.23 13.74 -3.07
CA VAL A 293 -17.68 14.58 -1.95
C VAL A 293 -19.11 14.23 -1.55
N TYR A 294 -19.47 14.43 -0.29
CA TYR A 294 -20.87 14.38 0.10
C TYR A 294 -21.53 15.75 -0.13
N CYS A 295 -22.58 15.79 -0.92
CA CYS A 295 -23.33 17.02 -1.17
C CYS A 295 -24.56 17.13 -0.25
N ASN A 296 -24.62 18.19 0.55
CA ASN A 296 -25.73 18.45 1.47
C ASN A 296 -27.07 18.66 0.77
N LYS A 297 -27.06 19.18 -0.47
CA LYS A 297 -28.30 19.36 -1.25
C LYS A 297 -28.73 18.08 -1.97
N CYS A 298 -27.78 17.35 -2.56
CA CYS A 298 -28.07 16.06 -3.19
C CYS A 298 -28.37 14.96 -2.18
N LYS A 299 -27.98 15.14 -0.91
CA LYS A 299 -28.07 14.13 0.18
C LYS A 299 -27.37 12.81 -0.16
N THR A 300 -26.33 12.87 -0.99
CA THR A 300 -25.60 11.69 -1.45
C THR A 300 -24.18 12.02 -1.83
N LEU A 301 -23.39 10.97 -2.04
CA LEU A 301 -22.02 11.03 -2.51
C LEU A 301 -22.01 11.29 -4.02
N VAL A 302 -21.34 12.34 -4.43
CA VAL A 302 -21.25 12.82 -5.82
C VAL A 302 -19.79 13.10 -6.18
N SER A 303 -19.48 13.18 -7.47
CA SER A 303 -18.21 13.75 -7.90
C SER A 303 -18.28 15.27 -8.02
N THR A 304 -17.16 15.94 -7.80
CA THR A 304 -17.07 17.40 -7.98
C THR A 304 -17.38 17.86 -9.41
N LYS A 305 -17.24 16.95 -10.39
CA LYS A 305 -17.59 17.23 -11.81
C LYS A 305 -19.06 17.03 -12.12
N SER A 306 -19.77 16.16 -11.41
CA SER A 306 -21.16 15.80 -11.70
C SER A 306 -22.17 16.57 -10.84
N CYS A 307 -21.74 17.18 -9.73
CA CYS A 307 -22.61 17.90 -8.82
C CYS A 307 -22.78 19.36 -9.29
N PRO A 308 -24.05 19.84 -9.51
CA PRO A 308 -24.28 21.24 -9.90
C PRO A 308 -24.18 22.23 -8.75
N HIS A 309 -24.07 21.75 -7.48
CA HIS A 309 -24.03 22.61 -6.30
C HIS A 309 -22.62 23.09 -5.99
N GLY A 310 -22.51 24.33 -5.53
CA GLY A 310 -21.23 24.94 -5.17
C GLY A 310 -20.53 24.24 -4.01
N GLN A 311 -19.24 24.51 -3.86
CA GLN A 311 -18.37 23.87 -2.87
C GLN A 311 -18.86 24.04 -1.41
N HIS A 312 -19.55 25.12 -1.09
CA HIS A 312 -20.15 25.36 0.24
C HIS A 312 -21.26 24.38 0.64
N HIS A 313 -21.74 23.55 -0.31
CA HIS A 313 -22.65 22.44 -0.05
C HIS A 313 -21.94 21.08 -0.01
N GLN A 314 -20.62 21.05 -0.17
CA GLN A 314 -19.86 19.82 -0.32
C GLN A 314 -19.00 19.56 0.93
N ILE A 315 -19.17 18.40 1.53
CA ILE A 315 -18.34 17.90 2.62
C ILE A 315 -17.27 17.01 1.99
N LYS A 316 -16.01 17.40 2.14
CA LYS A 316 -14.85 16.65 1.65
C LYS A 316 -14.45 15.57 2.65
N TYR A 317 -13.88 14.49 2.11
CA TYR A 317 -13.33 13.39 2.90
C TYR A 317 -11.86 13.67 3.23
N HIS A 318 -11.63 14.51 4.24
CA HIS A 318 -10.29 14.81 4.74
C HIS A 318 -9.82 13.69 5.68
N PRO A 319 -8.82 12.86 5.31
CA PRO A 319 -8.38 11.74 6.14
C PRO A 319 -7.94 12.18 7.53
N ASP A 320 -7.20 13.30 7.62
CA ASP A 320 -6.67 13.80 8.89
C ASP A 320 -7.75 14.20 9.88
N VAL A 321 -8.82 14.85 9.38
CA VAL A 321 -9.97 15.22 10.23
C VAL A 321 -10.70 13.98 10.73
N ILE A 322 -10.86 12.97 9.89
CA ILE A 322 -11.50 11.71 10.27
C ILE A 322 -10.63 10.95 11.27
N LYS A 323 -9.30 10.90 11.05
CA LYS A 323 -8.32 10.33 11.99
C LYS A 323 -8.37 11.03 13.36
N GLU A 324 -8.44 12.37 13.35
CA GLU A 324 -8.51 13.14 14.58
C GLU A 324 -9.72 12.76 15.44
N LEU A 325 -10.90 12.58 14.84
CA LEU A 325 -12.07 12.09 15.56
C LEU A 325 -11.82 10.71 16.16
N LEU A 326 -11.32 9.76 15.36
CA LEU A 326 -11.06 8.40 15.80
C LEU A 326 -10.01 8.34 16.92
N PHE A 327 -8.90 9.09 16.79
CA PHE A 327 -7.85 9.15 17.82
C PHE A 327 -8.27 9.90 19.10
N ASN A 328 -9.38 10.61 19.09
CA ASN A 328 -10.00 11.15 20.30
C ASN A 328 -11.13 10.26 20.83
N GLY A 329 -11.33 9.08 20.25
CA GLY A 329 -12.38 8.15 20.67
C GLY A 329 -13.79 8.58 20.26
N ILE A 330 -13.90 9.47 19.27
CA ILE A 330 -15.15 9.99 18.73
C ILE A 330 -15.50 9.25 17.45
N MET A 331 -16.71 8.74 17.35
CA MET A 331 -17.20 8.12 16.11
C MET A 331 -17.42 9.18 15.02
N PRO A 332 -16.76 9.07 13.86
CA PRO A 332 -17.06 9.96 12.74
C PRO A 332 -18.52 9.83 12.29
N PRO A 333 -19.13 10.91 11.74
CA PRO A 333 -20.45 10.85 11.17
C PRO A 333 -20.59 9.74 10.12
N ALA A 334 -21.75 9.06 10.08
CA ALA A 334 -22.02 7.93 9.18
C ALA A 334 -21.91 8.28 7.68
N ILE A 335 -22.02 9.55 7.34
CA ILE A 335 -21.80 10.06 5.98
C ILE A 335 -20.32 10.07 5.59
N LEU A 336 -19.39 10.06 6.54
CA LEU A 336 -17.96 10.03 6.33
C LEU A 336 -17.41 8.59 6.42
N VAL A 337 -17.73 7.88 7.47
CA VAL A 337 -17.28 6.51 7.71
C VAL A 337 -18.47 5.65 8.11
N ARG A 338 -18.54 4.43 7.60
CA ARG A 338 -19.55 3.45 7.99
C ARG A 338 -19.47 3.18 9.50
N PRO A 339 -20.61 3.17 10.23
CA PRO A 339 -20.60 2.95 11.68
C PRO A 339 -19.85 1.71 12.12
N GLU A 340 -20.07 0.60 11.44
CA GLU A 340 -19.45 -0.70 11.75
C GLU A 340 -17.92 -0.67 11.52
N ILE A 341 -17.45 0.13 10.58
CA ILE A 341 -16.01 0.38 10.35
C ILE A 341 -15.44 1.25 11.47
N SER A 342 -16.13 2.32 11.84
CA SER A 342 -15.73 3.17 12.98
C SER A 342 -15.66 2.36 14.28
N ALA A 343 -16.66 1.51 14.53
CA ALA A 343 -16.71 0.61 15.67
C ALA A 343 -15.53 -0.36 15.70
N LEU A 344 -15.23 -0.98 14.57
CA LEU A 344 -14.07 -1.86 14.44
C LEU A 344 -12.76 -1.14 14.75
N ILE A 345 -12.55 0.06 14.18
CA ILE A 345 -11.33 0.84 14.42
C ILE A 345 -11.23 1.23 15.90
N LEU A 346 -12.30 1.78 16.49
CA LEU A 346 -12.30 2.23 17.89
C LEU A 346 -12.09 1.08 18.88
N SER A 347 -12.68 -0.08 18.63
CA SER A 347 -12.47 -1.29 19.46
C SER A 347 -11.02 -1.78 19.45
N LYS A 348 -10.27 -1.50 18.36
CA LYS A 348 -8.84 -1.85 18.25
C LYS A 348 -7.91 -0.76 18.78
N LEU A 349 -8.27 0.50 18.62
CA LEU A 349 -7.49 1.61 19.18
C LEU A 349 -7.61 1.70 20.71
N TYR A 350 -8.74 1.31 21.26
CA TYR A 350 -9.05 1.47 22.69
C TYR A 350 -9.48 0.14 23.32
N ILE A 351 -8.61 -0.83 23.28
CA ILE A 351 -8.83 -2.15 23.88
C ILE A 351 -9.06 -2.02 25.38
N ASN A 352 -10.13 -2.66 25.89
CA ASN A 352 -10.53 -2.63 27.30
C ASN A 352 -10.77 -1.22 27.88
N ARG A 353 -11.23 -0.28 27.06
CA ARG A 353 -11.57 1.09 27.50
C ARG A 353 -12.63 1.08 28.60
N PHE A 354 -13.58 0.17 28.51
CA PHE A 354 -14.68 0.03 29.47
C PHE A 354 -14.41 -1.12 30.42
N LYS A 355 -14.58 -0.87 31.75
CA LYS A 355 -14.31 -1.90 32.78
C LYS A 355 -15.30 -3.06 32.76
N ASP A 356 -16.56 -2.79 32.42
CA ASP A 356 -17.64 -3.77 32.37
C ASP A 356 -18.54 -3.44 31.18
N ILE A 357 -18.10 -3.87 30.01
CA ILE A 357 -18.78 -3.59 28.75
C ILE A 357 -20.15 -4.28 28.69
N GLN A 358 -20.27 -5.49 29.27
CA GLN A 358 -21.51 -6.24 29.28
C GLN A 358 -22.58 -5.46 30.05
N LYS A 359 -22.28 -5.05 31.28
CA LYS A 359 -23.21 -4.28 32.11
C LYS A 359 -23.58 -2.95 31.42
N LEU A 360 -22.62 -2.26 30.83
CA LEU A 360 -22.87 -1.01 30.10
C LEU A 360 -23.85 -1.21 28.94
N CYS A 361 -23.69 -2.31 28.19
CA CYS A 361 -24.61 -2.64 27.09
C CYS A 361 -26.01 -3.02 27.62
N ASP A 362 -26.08 -3.82 28.69
CA ASP A 362 -27.33 -4.27 29.28
C ASP A 362 -28.12 -3.09 29.87
N ASP A 363 -27.44 -2.08 30.43
CA ASP A 363 -28.08 -0.88 31.01
C ASP A 363 -28.50 0.12 29.93
N LEU A 364 -27.81 0.20 28.78
CA LEU A 364 -28.02 1.25 27.79
C LEU A 364 -28.86 0.80 26.59
N PHE A 365 -28.78 -0.46 26.18
CA PHE A 365 -29.44 -0.93 24.97
C PHE A 365 -30.61 -1.88 25.27
N VAL A 366 -31.53 -1.96 24.31
CA VAL A 366 -32.66 -2.90 24.40
C VAL A 366 -32.15 -4.33 24.39
N ASN A 367 -32.49 -5.11 25.41
CA ASN A 367 -32.13 -6.51 25.52
C ASN A 367 -33.17 -7.40 24.81
N SER A 368 -32.73 -8.31 23.96
CA SER A 368 -33.61 -9.30 23.31
C SER A 368 -34.12 -10.41 24.24
N GLY A 369 -33.68 -10.40 25.51
CA GLY A 369 -33.95 -11.50 26.45
C GLY A 369 -33.05 -12.71 26.30
N LEU A 370 -32.13 -12.71 25.36
CA LEU A 370 -31.08 -13.71 25.17
C LEU A 370 -29.78 -13.23 25.81
N LEU A 371 -29.08 -14.16 26.49
CA LEU A 371 -27.75 -13.87 27.02
C LEU A 371 -26.74 -13.86 25.86
N GLU A 372 -26.42 -12.67 25.39
CA GLU A 372 -25.40 -12.44 24.37
C GLU A 372 -24.19 -11.78 25.00
N ASN A 373 -22.99 -12.32 24.74
CA ASN A 373 -21.76 -11.66 25.16
C ASN A 373 -21.48 -10.46 24.24
N LYS A 374 -21.45 -9.26 24.84
CA LYS A 374 -21.19 -8.02 24.13
C LYS A 374 -19.70 -7.66 24.15
N THR A 375 -19.20 -7.16 23.02
CA THR A 375 -17.83 -6.69 22.85
C THR A 375 -17.79 -5.15 22.77
N ASP A 376 -16.58 -4.56 22.89
CA ASP A 376 -16.41 -3.11 22.68
C ASP A 376 -16.92 -2.68 21.30
N ARG A 377 -16.80 -3.52 20.30
CA ARG A 377 -17.30 -3.26 18.96
C ARG A 377 -18.85 -3.22 18.95
N ASP A 378 -19.50 -4.19 19.55
CA ASP A 378 -20.97 -4.24 19.64
C ASP A 378 -21.51 -2.99 20.34
N PHE A 379 -20.84 -2.54 21.40
CA PHE A 379 -21.18 -1.30 22.09
C PHE A 379 -21.17 -0.09 21.15
N TYR A 380 -20.10 0.08 20.37
CA TYR A 380 -20.01 1.21 19.44
C TYR A 380 -21.05 1.11 18.31
N GLU A 381 -21.34 -0.08 17.81
CA GLU A 381 -22.36 -0.28 16.77
C GLU A 381 -23.79 0.05 17.29
N GLU A 382 -24.13 -0.42 18.48
CA GLU A 382 -25.42 -0.14 19.11
C GLU A 382 -25.56 1.34 19.49
N LEU A 383 -24.50 1.95 20.04
CA LEU A 383 -24.49 3.39 20.36
C LEU A 383 -24.77 4.24 19.11
N MET A 384 -24.19 3.86 17.95
CA MET A 384 -24.43 4.59 16.72
C MET A 384 -25.86 4.45 16.22
N LYS A 385 -26.51 3.30 16.42
CA LYS A 385 -27.94 3.13 16.11
C LYS A 385 -28.79 4.12 16.89
N LEU A 386 -28.47 4.33 18.18
CA LEU A 386 -29.18 5.33 18.99
C LEU A 386 -28.99 6.77 18.47
N TYR A 387 -27.79 7.12 18.01
CA TYR A 387 -27.57 8.45 17.41
C TYR A 387 -28.29 8.64 16.07
N GLN A 388 -28.57 7.57 15.34
CA GLN A 388 -29.25 7.62 14.04
C GLN A 388 -30.79 7.66 14.18
N THR A 389 -31.35 7.28 15.29
CA THR A 389 -32.79 7.37 15.59
C THR A 389 -33.23 8.83 15.86
N SER A 390 -32.84 9.77 15.03
CA SER A 390 -33.00 11.20 15.24
C SER A 390 -34.38 11.76 14.84
N SER A 391 -35.43 10.97 14.86
CA SER A 391 -36.78 11.52 14.74
C SER A 391 -37.73 10.78 15.68
N LEU A 392 -37.57 11.05 16.95
CA LEU A 392 -38.60 10.83 17.96
C LEU A 392 -39.48 12.10 18.09
N THR A 393 -40.07 12.54 16.99
CA THR A 393 -41.20 13.48 17.00
C THR A 393 -42.07 13.24 15.82
#